data_a4e2193923e03cb19826993bb8fb6a90
#
_entry.id   a4e2193923e03cb19826993bb8fb6a90
#
_cell.length_a   1.000
_cell.length_b   1.000
_cell.length_c   1.000
_cell.angle_alpha   90.00
_cell.angle_beta   90.00
_cell.angle_gamma   90.00
#
_symmetry.space_group_name_H-M   'P 1'
#
loop_
_entity.id
_entity.type
_entity.pdbx_description
1 polymer ?
#
loop_
_entity_poly.entity_id
_entity_poly.type
_entity_poly.pdbx_seq_one_letter_code
_entity_poly.pdbx_strand_id
1 'polypeptide(L)'
;IALENARLQSNVARGDITAGRTQGLNALNTGITAAQNNLTSQYDTGLANAANQAAIARGDITGAETRGMAALNQGLGAARTDITDSFGRAEGMFNPYQEAGTAALQKQMALSGALGQDAFNAAYQESPQMAFLREQGMRANLAGAGATGGLGGGNVQKELARFGQGLASQGLQQQIANLGGLSSQGLNAAGSASNIATSGGTNLA
;
A
#
# COMPACT_ATOMS: atom_id res chain seq x y z
N ILE A 1 -72.41 2.38 -97.12
CA ILE A 1 -72.78 1.82 -95.79
C ILE A 1 -71.74 0.76 -95.31
N ALA A 2 -71.35 -0.28 -96.10
CA ALA A 2 -70.43 -1.32 -95.69
C ALA A 2 -68.99 -0.77 -95.36
N LEU A 3 -68.42 0.13 -96.16
CA LEU A 3 -67.13 0.75 -96.01
C LEU A 3 -67.08 1.67 -94.79
N GLU A 4 -68.17 2.31 -94.43
CA GLU A 4 -68.35 3.24 -93.33
C GLU A 4 -68.36 2.47 -92.02
N ASN A 5 -69.06 1.36 -91.97
CA ASN A 5 -69.08 0.42 -90.84
C ASN A 5 -67.74 -0.20 -90.62
N ALA A 6 -66.99 -0.57 -91.66
CA ALA A 6 -65.62 -1.10 -91.54
C ALA A 6 -64.65 -0.03 -90.99
N ARG A 7 -64.77 1.26 -91.36
CA ARG A 7 -64.02 2.36 -90.83
C ARG A 7 -64.33 2.64 -89.34
N LEU A 8 -65.61 2.59 -88.99
CA LEU A 8 -65.98 2.77 -87.59
C LEU A 8 -65.44 1.63 -86.73
N GLN A 9 -65.55 0.38 -87.16
CA GLN A 9 -65.00 -0.76 -86.44
C GLN A 9 -63.47 -0.67 -86.33
N SER A 10 -62.77 -0.22 -87.41
CA SER A 10 -61.32 -0.01 -87.35
C SER A 10 -60.91 1.11 -86.36
N ASN A 11 -61.72 2.19 -86.32
CA ASN A 11 -61.48 3.27 -85.38
C ASN A 11 -61.70 2.87 -83.88
N VAL A 12 -62.78 2.06 -83.67
CA VAL A 12 -63.03 1.51 -82.30
C VAL A 12 -61.91 0.56 -81.90
N ALA A 13 -61.50 -0.36 -82.76
CA ALA A 13 -60.39 -1.28 -82.49
C ALA A 13 -59.04 -0.54 -82.25
N ARG A 14 -58.78 0.55 -82.95
CA ARG A 14 -57.59 1.41 -82.71
C ARG A 14 -57.71 2.14 -81.36
N GLY A 15 -58.91 2.60 -80.99
CA GLY A 15 -59.18 3.23 -79.72
C GLY A 15 -58.93 2.27 -78.55
N ASP A 16 -59.49 1.02 -78.69
CA ASP A 16 -59.29 -0.01 -77.64
C ASP A 16 -57.79 -0.44 -77.50
N ILE A 17 -57.09 -0.57 -78.60
CA ILE A 17 -55.63 -0.86 -78.58
C ILE A 17 -54.84 0.29 -77.89
N THR A 18 -55.22 1.54 -78.19
CA THR A 18 -54.58 2.69 -77.62
C THR A 18 -54.85 2.82 -76.12
N ALA A 19 -56.12 2.59 -75.69
CA ALA A 19 -56.51 2.58 -74.32
C ALA A 19 -55.84 1.43 -73.53
N GLY A 20 -55.82 0.21 -74.07
CA GLY A 20 -55.13 -0.94 -73.49
C GLY A 20 -53.62 -0.69 -73.30
N ARG A 21 -53.06 -0.08 -74.33
CA ARG A 21 -51.60 0.31 -74.24
C ARG A 21 -51.34 1.35 -73.18
N THR A 22 -52.18 2.38 -73.06
CA THR A 22 -52.07 3.41 -72.01
C THR A 22 -52.25 2.84 -70.65
N GLN A 23 -53.29 1.96 -70.47
CA GLN A 23 -53.45 1.26 -69.18
C GLN A 23 -52.26 0.38 -68.82
N GLY A 24 -51.70 -0.36 -69.77
CA GLY A 24 -50.51 -1.20 -69.56
C GLY A 24 -49.33 -0.39 -69.17
N LEU A 25 -49.05 0.78 -69.80
CA LEU A 25 -47.98 1.68 -69.50
C LEU A 25 -48.17 2.32 -68.10
N ASN A 26 -49.39 2.70 -67.78
CA ASN A 26 -49.64 3.26 -66.40
C ASN A 26 -49.46 2.21 -65.31
N ALA A 27 -49.92 0.98 -65.52
CA ALA A 27 -49.72 -0.13 -64.58
C ALA A 27 -48.22 -0.44 -64.38
N LEU A 28 -47.49 -0.48 -65.53
CA LEU A 28 -46.03 -0.66 -65.47
C LEU A 28 -45.33 0.44 -64.72
N ASN A 29 -45.65 1.71 -64.98
CA ASN A 29 -45.07 2.86 -64.30
C ASN A 29 -45.39 2.86 -62.78
N THR A 30 -46.61 2.53 -62.41
CA THR A 30 -47.05 2.39 -61.02
C THR A 30 -46.32 1.24 -60.36
N GLY A 31 -46.12 0.11 -61.02
CA GLY A 31 -45.37 -1.03 -60.51
C GLY A 31 -43.84 -0.68 -60.27
N ILE A 32 -43.25 -0.01 -61.26
CA ILE A 32 -41.85 0.46 -61.10
C ILE A 32 -41.69 1.43 -59.95
N THR A 33 -42.60 2.41 -59.82
CA THR A 33 -42.57 3.39 -58.74
C THR A 33 -42.72 2.71 -57.35
N ALA A 34 -43.64 1.76 -57.24
CA ALA A 34 -43.88 0.97 -56.03
C ALA A 34 -42.64 0.15 -55.67
N ALA A 35 -42.00 -0.49 -56.66
CA ALA A 35 -40.78 -1.26 -56.47
C ALA A 35 -39.60 -0.38 -56.04
N GLN A 36 -39.45 0.79 -56.64
CA GLN A 36 -38.42 1.77 -56.23
C GLN A 36 -38.63 2.27 -54.83
N ASN A 37 -39.85 2.61 -54.43
CA ASN A 37 -40.16 3.06 -53.08
C ASN A 37 -39.91 1.98 -52.04
N ASN A 38 -40.28 0.72 -52.32
CA ASN A 38 -39.99 -0.41 -51.45
C ASN A 38 -38.51 -0.66 -51.32
N LEU A 39 -37.75 -0.59 -52.39
CA LEU A 39 -36.31 -0.76 -52.36
C LEU A 39 -35.64 0.34 -51.55
N THR A 40 -35.99 1.61 -51.75
CA THR A 40 -35.49 2.77 -50.99
C THR A 40 -35.83 2.60 -49.52
N SER A 41 -37.06 2.24 -49.18
CA SER A 41 -37.49 2.06 -47.78
C SER A 41 -36.71 0.91 -47.07
N GLN A 42 -36.48 -0.21 -47.77
CA GLN A 42 -35.69 -1.32 -47.23
C GLN A 42 -34.22 -0.92 -47.05
N TYR A 43 -33.68 -0.15 -47.98
CA TYR A 43 -32.31 0.34 -47.91
C TYR A 43 -32.11 1.32 -46.72
N ASP A 44 -33.02 2.27 -46.57
CA ASP A 44 -33.02 3.24 -45.48
C ASP A 44 -33.15 2.55 -44.12
N THR A 45 -34.06 1.58 -44.02
CA THR A 45 -34.26 0.78 -42.82
C THR A 45 -33.02 -0.06 -42.50
N GLY A 46 -32.41 -0.68 -43.48
CA GLY A 46 -31.15 -1.43 -43.31
C GLY A 46 -30.02 -0.55 -42.84
N LEU A 47 -29.89 0.64 -43.43
CA LEU A 47 -28.84 1.62 -43.03
C LEU A 47 -29.06 2.14 -41.62
N ALA A 48 -30.29 2.46 -41.25
CA ALA A 48 -30.64 2.90 -39.90
C ALA A 48 -30.36 1.81 -38.85
N ASN A 49 -30.69 0.57 -39.13
CA ASN A 49 -30.41 -0.58 -38.26
C ASN A 49 -28.88 -0.79 -38.08
N ALA A 50 -28.12 -0.71 -39.17
CA ALA A 50 -26.67 -0.81 -39.12
C ALA A 50 -26.02 0.34 -38.29
N ALA A 51 -26.52 1.56 -38.48
CA ALA A 51 -26.06 2.72 -37.70
C ALA A 51 -26.37 2.56 -36.20
N ASN A 52 -27.57 2.08 -35.86
CA ASN A 52 -27.97 1.82 -34.48
C ASN A 52 -27.13 0.71 -33.84
N GLN A 53 -26.85 -0.38 -34.52
CA GLN A 53 -25.98 -1.44 -34.03
C GLN A 53 -24.56 -0.94 -33.80
N ALA A 54 -24.02 -0.14 -34.73
CA ALA A 54 -22.73 0.47 -34.59
C ALA A 54 -22.65 1.44 -33.37
N ALA A 55 -23.74 2.19 -33.13
CA ALA A 55 -23.82 3.10 -31.99
C ALA A 55 -23.86 2.33 -30.66
N ILE A 56 -24.65 1.26 -30.58
CA ILE A 56 -24.71 0.37 -29.41
C ILE A 56 -23.31 -0.25 -29.14
N ALA A 57 -22.68 -0.83 -30.15
CA ALA A 57 -21.36 -1.44 -30.01
C ALA A 57 -20.31 -0.44 -29.54
N ARG A 58 -20.34 0.78 -30.04
CA ARG A 58 -19.44 1.86 -29.54
C ARG A 58 -19.73 2.23 -28.09
N GLY A 59 -21.01 2.33 -27.73
CA GLY A 59 -21.41 2.59 -26.34
C GLY A 59 -20.94 1.50 -25.38
N ASP A 60 -21.06 0.23 -25.78
CA ASP A 60 -20.60 -0.92 -24.98
C ASP A 60 -19.09 -0.93 -24.81
N ILE A 61 -18.33 -0.62 -25.86
CA ILE A 61 -16.87 -0.51 -25.81
C ILE A 61 -16.46 0.61 -24.86
N THR A 62 -17.01 1.82 -25.02
CA THR A 62 -16.70 2.96 -24.16
C THR A 62 -17.10 2.69 -22.70
N GLY A 63 -18.23 2.05 -22.47
CA GLY A 63 -18.67 1.64 -21.15
C GLY A 63 -17.75 0.59 -20.51
N ALA A 64 -17.28 -0.37 -21.28
CA ALA A 64 -16.32 -1.38 -20.81
C ALA A 64 -14.93 -0.75 -20.49
N GLU A 65 -14.48 0.13 -21.35
CA GLU A 65 -13.22 0.89 -21.14
C GLU A 65 -13.26 1.75 -19.87
N THR A 66 -14.36 2.50 -19.68
CA THR A 66 -14.56 3.32 -18.47
C THR A 66 -14.58 2.47 -17.21
N ARG A 67 -15.33 1.34 -17.22
CA ARG A 67 -15.36 0.40 -16.08
C ARG A 67 -13.99 -0.22 -15.82
N GLY A 68 -13.28 -0.59 -16.88
CA GLY A 68 -11.92 -1.14 -16.79
C GLY A 68 -10.93 -0.16 -16.16
N MET A 69 -10.93 1.10 -16.60
CA MET A 69 -10.10 2.15 -16.01
C MET A 69 -10.46 2.44 -14.55
N ALA A 70 -11.75 2.48 -14.22
CA ALA A 70 -12.21 2.68 -12.84
C ALA A 70 -11.74 1.54 -11.92
N ALA A 71 -11.89 0.28 -12.36
CA ALA A 71 -11.42 -0.89 -11.62
C ALA A 71 -9.89 -0.88 -11.44
N LEU A 72 -9.14 -0.51 -12.47
CA LEU A 72 -7.70 -0.38 -12.42
C LEU A 72 -7.27 0.70 -11.41
N ASN A 73 -7.86 1.89 -11.48
CA ASN A 73 -7.57 2.98 -10.55
C ASN A 73 -7.91 2.61 -9.10
N GLN A 74 -9.05 1.94 -8.89
CA GLN A 74 -9.43 1.44 -7.57
C GLN A 74 -8.44 0.38 -7.05
N GLY A 75 -8.05 -0.56 -7.91
CA GLY A 75 -7.06 -1.59 -7.57
C GLY A 75 -5.69 -1.01 -7.22
N LEU A 76 -5.20 -0.05 -8.01
CA LEU A 76 -3.96 0.66 -7.73
C LEU A 76 -4.03 1.49 -6.44
N GLY A 77 -5.17 2.14 -6.19
CA GLY A 77 -5.39 2.89 -4.95
C GLY A 77 -5.36 1.98 -3.72
N ALA A 78 -6.05 0.85 -3.76
CA ALA A 78 -6.04 -0.15 -2.70
C ALA A 78 -4.64 -0.73 -2.46
N ALA A 79 -3.94 -1.11 -3.54
CA ALA A 79 -2.58 -1.64 -3.43
C ALA A 79 -1.59 -0.63 -2.82
N ARG A 80 -1.68 0.65 -3.20
CA ARG A 80 -0.87 1.72 -2.58
C ARG A 80 -1.16 1.87 -1.10
N THR A 81 -2.43 1.84 -0.71
CA THR A 81 -2.83 1.92 0.71
C THR A 81 -2.28 0.73 1.50
N ASP A 82 -2.46 -0.49 0.98
CA ASP A 82 -1.97 -1.71 1.63
C ASP A 82 -0.45 -1.70 1.80
N ILE A 83 0.28 -1.23 0.79
CA ILE A 83 1.73 -1.07 0.83
C ILE A 83 2.10 -0.05 1.93
N THR A 84 1.51 1.15 1.91
CA THR A 84 1.79 2.20 2.89
C THR A 84 1.52 1.74 4.32
N ASP A 85 0.39 1.08 4.55
CA ASP A 85 0.01 0.54 5.86
C ASP A 85 0.95 -0.57 6.32
N SER A 86 1.42 -1.41 5.39
CA SER A 86 2.36 -2.48 5.70
C SER A 86 3.72 -1.92 6.11
N PHE A 87 4.22 -0.90 5.40
CA PHE A 87 5.46 -0.21 5.75
C PHE A 87 5.34 0.54 7.07
N GLY A 88 4.24 1.26 7.31
CA GLY A 88 3.99 1.95 8.58
C GLY A 88 3.92 0.99 9.77
N ARG A 89 3.29 -0.17 9.61
CA ARG A 89 3.29 -1.22 10.64
C ARG A 89 4.68 -1.78 10.87
N ALA A 90 5.44 -2.07 9.82
CA ALA A 90 6.79 -2.59 9.91
C ALA A 90 7.73 -1.59 10.61
N GLU A 91 7.65 -0.31 10.25
CA GLU A 91 8.40 0.76 10.92
C GLU A 91 8.03 0.89 12.40
N GLY A 92 6.73 0.85 12.72
CA GLY A 92 6.22 0.91 14.09
C GLY A 92 6.69 -0.23 15.00
N MET A 93 7.01 -1.40 14.44
CA MET A 93 7.59 -2.51 15.20
C MET A 93 8.98 -2.21 15.77
N PHE A 94 9.72 -1.28 15.17
CA PHE A 94 11.05 -0.90 15.64
C PHE A 94 11.05 0.22 16.68
N ASN A 95 9.95 0.96 16.83
CA ASN A 95 9.86 2.08 17.78
C ASN A 95 10.25 1.70 19.21
N PRO A 96 9.78 0.59 19.81
CA PRO A 96 10.16 0.23 21.17
C PRO A 96 11.66 0.00 21.33
N TYR A 97 12.31 -0.54 20.31
CA TYR A 97 13.75 -0.79 20.31
C TYR A 97 14.56 0.50 20.16
N GLN A 98 14.10 1.44 19.35
CA GLN A 98 14.70 2.76 19.19
C GLN A 98 14.61 3.58 20.50
N GLU A 99 13.43 3.57 21.12
CA GLU A 99 13.21 4.25 22.41
C GLU A 99 14.10 3.66 23.51
N ALA A 100 14.12 2.31 23.63
CA ALA A 100 14.96 1.63 24.59
C ALA A 100 16.45 1.88 24.32
N GLY A 101 16.88 1.88 23.06
CA GLY A 101 18.25 2.17 22.64
C GLY A 101 18.67 3.61 22.96
N THR A 102 17.79 4.58 22.71
CA THR A 102 18.03 5.99 23.03
C THR A 102 18.13 6.21 24.54
N ALA A 103 17.21 5.62 25.31
CA ALA A 103 17.25 5.69 26.77
C ALA A 103 18.52 5.01 27.34
N ALA A 104 18.93 3.87 26.76
CA ALA A 104 20.16 3.18 27.14
C ALA A 104 21.41 4.03 26.84
N LEU A 105 21.46 4.68 25.68
CA LEU A 105 22.56 5.58 25.32
C LEU A 105 22.67 6.76 26.30
N GLN A 106 21.56 7.42 26.61
CA GLN A 106 21.53 8.52 27.58
C GLN A 106 22.05 8.07 28.95
N LYS A 107 21.57 6.90 29.41
CA LYS A 107 21.99 6.33 30.69
C LYS A 107 23.46 5.93 30.67
N GLN A 108 23.98 5.41 29.57
CA GLN A 108 25.38 5.09 29.36
C GLN A 108 26.25 6.35 29.39
N MET A 109 25.83 7.45 28.73
CA MET A 109 26.51 8.74 28.76
C MET A 109 26.54 9.33 30.18
N ALA A 110 25.45 9.20 30.94
CA ALA A 110 25.42 9.62 32.34
C ALA A 110 26.42 8.81 33.21
N LEU A 111 26.40 7.46 33.06
CA LEU A 111 27.30 6.57 33.83
C LEU A 111 28.77 6.68 33.43
N SER A 112 29.07 7.12 32.21
CA SER A 112 30.43 7.44 31.79
C SER A 112 30.96 8.79 32.34
N GLY A 113 30.08 9.58 32.97
CA GLY A 113 30.38 10.92 33.48
C GLY A 113 30.31 12.03 32.43
N ALA A 114 29.97 11.72 31.19
CA ALA A 114 29.89 12.70 30.10
C ALA A 114 28.80 13.78 30.32
N LEU A 115 27.78 13.47 31.13
CA LEU A 115 26.70 14.40 31.48
C LEU A 115 26.87 15.06 32.87
N GLY A 116 28.02 14.89 33.51
CA GLY A 116 28.31 15.47 34.83
C GLY A 116 27.92 14.58 36.01
N GLN A 117 28.33 15.01 37.20
CA GLN A 117 28.23 14.24 38.45
C GLN A 117 26.76 13.99 38.86
N ASP A 118 25.88 14.96 38.69
CA ASP A 118 24.46 14.83 39.07
C ASP A 118 23.77 13.79 38.21
N ALA A 119 24.05 13.79 36.91
CA ALA A 119 23.52 12.81 35.99
C ALA A 119 24.05 11.39 36.27
N PHE A 120 25.33 11.28 36.64
CA PHE A 120 25.92 10.03 37.08
C PHE A 120 25.21 9.49 38.34
N ASN A 121 25.07 10.33 39.37
CA ASN A 121 24.39 9.92 40.63
C ASN A 121 22.95 9.50 40.41
N ALA A 122 22.22 10.16 39.50
CA ALA A 122 20.85 9.80 39.17
C ALA A 122 20.75 8.49 38.34
N ALA A 123 21.73 8.22 37.49
CA ALA A 123 21.77 7.05 36.63
C ALA A 123 22.29 5.79 37.31
N TYR A 124 23.20 5.96 38.30
CA TYR A 124 23.83 4.85 39.00
C TYR A 124 22.83 4.17 39.94
N GLN A 125 22.56 2.90 39.68
CA GLN A 125 21.72 2.03 40.53
C GLN A 125 22.48 0.72 40.75
N GLU A 126 22.71 0.38 42.01
CA GLU A 126 23.27 -0.91 42.37
C GLU A 126 22.26 -2.02 42.00
N SER A 127 22.72 -2.99 41.21
CA SER A 127 21.84 -4.12 40.87
C SER A 127 21.61 -5.00 42.10
N PRO A 128 20.45 -5.67 42.24
CA PRO A 128 20.17 -6.62 43.33
C PRO A 128 21.27 -7.69 43.48
N GLN A 129 21.82 -8.14 42.35
CA GLN A 129 22.90 -9.11 42.35
C GLN A 129 24.19 -8.54 42.99
N MET A 130 24.53 -7.29 42.68
CA MET A 130 25.69 -6.61 43.26
C MET A 130 25.50 -6.32 44.73
N ALA A 131 24.29 -5.93 45.15
CA ALA A 131 23.93 -5.75 46.56
C ALA A 131 24.10 -7.06 47.33
N PHE A 132 23.66 -8.17 46.78
CA PHE A 132 23.82 -9.52 47.37
C PHE A 132 25.31 -9.92 47.50
N LEU A 133 26.08 -9.75 46.42
CA LEU A 133 27.53 -10.05 46.44
C LEU A 133 28.29 -9.18 47.45
N ARG A 134 27.92 -7.89 47.55
CA ARG A 134 28.49 -6.98 48.54
C ARG A 134 28.22 -7.47 49.98
N GLU A 135 26.96 -7.81 50.26
CA GLU A 135 26.56 -8.27 51.59
C GLU A 135 27.27 -9.58 51.95
N GLN A 136 27.33 -10.53 51.01
CA GLN A 136 27.98 -11.81 51.23
C GLN A 136 29.51 -11.66 51.42
N GLY A 137 30.15 -10.81 50.60
CA GLY A 137 31.57 -10.51 50.72
C GLY A 137 31.92 -9.77 52.03
N MET A 138 31.05 -8.85 52.43
CA MET A 138 31.23 -8.16 53.73
C MET A 138 31.12 -9.14 54.91
N ARG A 139 30.12 -10.05 54.89
CA ARG A 139 29.98 -11.13 55.89
C ARG A 139 31.18 -12.06 55.94
N ALA A 140 31.70 -12.48 54.79
CA ALA A 140 32.85 -13.34 54.68
C ALA A 140 34.13 -12.68 55.24
N ASN A 141 34.36 -11.40 54.89
CA ASN A 141 35.49 -10.63 55.40
C ASN A 141 35.40 -10.43 56.94
N LEU A 142 34.22 -10.10 57.47
CA LEU A 142 33.99 -9.97 58.90
C LEU A 142 34.20 -11.29 59.66
N ALA A 143 33.74 -12.41 59.09
CA ALA A 143 33.89 -13.74 59.67
C ALA A 143 35.39 -14.14 59.71
N GLY A 144 36.12 -13.88 58.60
CA GLY A 144 37.56 -14.10 58.54
C GLY A 144 38.36 -13.23 59.55
N ALA A 145 38.01 -11.96 59.68
CA ALA A 145 38.59 -11.06 60.67
C ALA A 145 38.29 -11.47 62.13
N GLY A 146 37.06 -11.99 62.35
CA GLY A 146 36.66 -12.54 63.65
C GLY A 146 37.48 -13.76 64.06
N ALA A 147 37.72 -14.68 63.10
CA ALA A 147 38.50 -15.89 63.30
C ALA A 147 40.00 -15.63 63.63
N THR A 148 40.55 -14.50 63.13
CA THR A 148 41.94 -14.13 63.33
C THR A 148 42.13 -13.10 64.45
N GLY A 149 41.09 -12.75 65.19
CA GLY A 149 41.15 -11.76 66.28
C GLY A 149 41.31 -10.31 65.86
N GLY A 150 41.16 -10.01 64.56
CA GLY A 150 41.40 -8.69 63.96
C GLY A 150 40.16 -7.79 63.83
N LEU A 151 39.05 -8.10 64.46
CA LEU A 151 37.83 -7.27 64.49
C LEU A 151 38.16 -5.86 64.99
N GLY A 152 38.09 -4.84 64.18
CA GLY A 152 38.37 -3.44 64.49
C GLY A 152 39.73 -2.96 64.05
N GLY A 153 40.56 -3.81 63.46
CA GLY A 153 41.87 -3.41 62.91
C GLY A 153 41.73 -2.55 61.62
N GLY A 154 42.57 -1.53 61.48
CA GLY A 154 42.52 -0.65 60.30
C GLY A 154 42.78 -1.37 58.98
N ASN A 155 43.36 -2.57 59.00
CA ASN A 155 43.53 -3.41 57.81
C ASN A 155 42.22 -4.01 57.29
N VAL A 156 41.33 -4.45 58.17
CA VAL A 156 40.02 -4.98 57.80
C VAL A 156 39.16 -3.91 57.16
N GLN A 157 39.20 -2.67 57.70
CA GLN A 157 38.49 -1.54 57.10
C GLN A 157 39.03 -1.21 55.70
N LYS A 158 40.36 -1.26 55.49
CA LYS A 158 40.97 -1.06 54.16
C LYS A 158 40.59 -2.16 53.17
N GLU A 159 40.51 -3.42 53.60
CA GLU A 159 40.10 -4.56 52.75
C GLU A 159 38.62 -4.46 52.36
N LEU A 160 37.75 -4.12 53.31
CA LEU A 160 36.34 -3.85 53.03
C LEU A 160 36.14 -2.68 52.06
N ALA A 161 36.87 -1.60 52.23
CA ALA A 161 36.83 -0.47 51.32
C ALA A 161 37.31 -0.84 49.90
N ARG A 162 38.41 -1.59 49.77
CA ARG A 162 38.91 -2.08 48.46
C ARG A 162 37.95 -3.05 47.81
N PHE A 163 37.39 -3.98 48.59
CA PHE A 163 36.36 -4.90 48.10
C PHE A 163 35.14 -4.16 47.59
N GLY A 164 34.62 -3.17 48.34
CA GLY A 164 33.50 -2.34 47.94
C GLY A 164 33.78 -1.55 46.67
N GLN A 165 34.97 -0.94 46.55
CA GLN A 165 35.39 -0.22 45.32
C GLN A 165 35.53 -1.16 44.12
N GLY A 166 36.13 -2.35 44.30
CA GLY A 166 36.26 -3.35 43.25
C GLY A 166 34.90 -3.81 42.73
N LEU A 167 33.97 -4.11 43.65
CA LEU A 167 32.62 -4.56 43.31
C LEU A 167 31.82 -3.45 42.61
N ALA A 168 31.93 -2.19 43.08
CA ALA A 168 31.25 -1.05 42.47
C ALA A 168 31.78 -0.78 41.05
N SER A 169 33.09 -0.85 40.82
CA SER A 169 33.68 -0.70 39.50
C SER A 169 33.26 -1.83 38.52
N GLN A 170 33.23 -3.07 39.00
CA GLN A 170 32.74 -4.22 38.21
C GLN A 170 31.27 -4.07 37.86
N GLY A 171 30.42 -3.67 38.82
CA GLY A 171 29.01 -3.42 38.61
C GLY A 171 28.75 -2.33 37.58
N LEU A 172 29.52 -1.22 37.68
CA LEU A 172 29.43 -0.12 36.73
C LEU A 172 29.82 -0.58 35.29
N GLN A 173 30.93 -1.31 35.15
CA GLN A 173 31.34 -1.84 33.84
C GLN A 173 30.31 -2.76 33.23
N GLN A 174 29.72 -3.66 34.03
CA GLN A 174 28.67 -4.55 33.56
C GLN A 174 27.42 -3.78 33.16
N GLN A 175 27.05 -2.76 33.91
CA GLN A 175 25.88 -1.93 33.58
C GLN A 175 26.11 -1.14 32.28
N ILE A 176 27.29 -0.55 32.11
CA ILE A 176 27.69 0.15 30.88
C ILE A 176 27.68 -0.82 29.67
N ALA A 177 28.19 -2.04 29.83
CA ALA A 177 28.22 -3.04 28.77
C ALA A 177 26.81 -3.47 28.35
N ASN A 178 25.93 -3.70 29.33
CA ASN A 178 24.52 -4.04 29.06
C ASN A 178 23.78 -2.90 28.34
N LEU A 179 24.01 -1.67 28.78
CA LEU A 179 23.41 -0.49 28.11
C LEU A 179 23.99 -0.29 26.71
N GLY A 180 25.28 -0.58 26.49
CA GLY A 180 25.89 -0.58 25.17
C GLY A 180 25.24 -1.58 24.21
N GLY A 181 24.91 -2.77 24.70
CA GLY A 181 24.16 -3.78 23.94
C GLY A 181 22.79 -3.27 23.53
N LEU A 182 22.03 -2.68 24.47
CA LEU A 182 20.71 -2.10 24.18
C LEU A 182 20.79 -0.91 23.20
N SER A 183 21.78 -0.04 23.36
CA SER A 183 22.03 1.07 22.45
C SER A 183 22.34 0.60 21.04
N SER A 184 23.15 -0.46 20.88
CA SER A 184 23.45 -1.08 19.59
C SER A 184 22.22 -1.70 18.95
N GLN A 185 21.36 -2.35 19.72
CA GLN A 185 20.08 -2.86 19.23
C GLN A 185 19.16 -1.73 18.73
N GLY A 186 19.09 -0.62 19.47
CA GLY A 186 18.32 0.56 19.05
C GLY A 186 18.85 1.17 17.76
N LEU A 187 20.16 1.26 17.60
CA LEU A 187 20.79 1.75 16.36
C LEU A 187 20.49 0.82 15.17
N ASN A 188 20.57 -0.50 15.36
CA ASN A 188 20.22 -1.48 14.32
C ASN A 188 18.74 -1.40 13.96
N ALA A 189 17.86 -1.21 14.94
CA ALA A 189 16.44 -1.02 14.71
C ALA A 189 16.16 0.27 13.90
N ALA A 190 16.86 1.37 14.23
CA ALA A 190 16.75 2.61 13.48
C ALA A 190 17.22 2.46 12.03
N GLY A 191 18.32 1.73 11.79
CA GLY A 191 18.82 1.41 10.47
C GLY A 191 17.82 0.56 9.67
N SER A 192 17.22 -0.44 10.31
CA SER A 192 16.20 -1.30 9.69
C SER A 192 14.93 -0.53 9.34
N ALA A 193 14.44 0.33 10.23
CA ALA A 193 13.30 1.20 9.98
C ALA A 193 13.56 2.16 8.81
N SER A 194 14.75 2.76 8.75
CA SER A 194 15.17 3.64 7.64
C SER A 194 15.19 2.89 6.30
N ASN A 195 15.70 1.66 6.27
CA ASN A 195 15.71 0.83 5.05
C ASN A 195 14.29 0.49 4.58
N ILE A 196 13.38 0.17 5.52
CA ILE A 196 11.98 -0.08 5.22
C ILE A 196 11.32 1.18 4.65
N ALA A 197 11.50 2.34 5.28
CA ALA A 197 10.96 3.61 4.81
C ALA A 197 11.45 3.96 3.39
N THR A 198 12.75 3.76 3.12
CA THR A 198 13.34 3.99 1.79
C THR A 198 12.78 3.03 0.75
N SER A 199 12.65 1.73 1.08
CA SER A 199 12.08 0.72 0.18
C SER A 199 10.60 0.98 -0.09
N GLY A 200 9.85 1.44 0.92
CA GLY A 200 8.45 1.87 0.77
C GLY A 200 8.31 3.04 -0.19
N GLY A 201 9.16 4.06 -0.05
CA GLY A 201 9.15 5.23 -0.91
C GLY A 201 9.46 4.89 -2.38
N THR A 202 10.41 4.00 -2.64
CA THR A 202 10.77 3.59 -4.02
C THR A 202 9.72 2.71 -4.70
N ASN A 203 8.93 1.94 -3.94
CA ASN A 203 7.85 1.11 -4.49
C ASN A 203 6.55 1.87 -4.76
N LEU A 204 6.42 3.10 -4.26
CA LEU A 204 5.24 3.96 -4.45
C LEU A 204 5.45 5.05 -5.52
N ALA A 205 6.68 5.26 -5.96
CA ALA A 205 7.05 6.21 -7.02
C ALA A 205 6.91 5.60 -8.41
#